data_f0d808e58f7e434bc606a0c542231d04
#
_entry.id   f0d808e58f7e434bc606a0c542231d04
#
_cell.length_a   1.000
_cell.length_b   1.000
_cell.length_c   1.000
_cell.angle_alpha   90.00
_cell.angle_beta   90.00
_cell.angle_gamma   90.00
#
_symmetry.space_group_name_H-M   'P 1'
#
loop_
_entity.id
_entity.type
_entity.pdbx_description
1 polymer ?
#
loop_
_entity_poly.entity_id
_entity_poly.type
_entity_poly.pdbx_seq_one_letter_code
_entity_poly.pdbx_strand_id
1 'polypeptide(L)'
;VNKGEKLKLTNPDLDDEMANIIDDEELDEDQRNKLERALKTKYPVLTSEHRLRSIAKDLTWHFNERGYQGKGMLVALDKPTAVRMHSYITEYWQEYLTELKTRINESEDEQEALQLQQKYDKAAQTEVCVVVSAEQNEVDKFKKLGLDIATHRKKFVERDLEKEFKDADNPFRLAIVCAMWITGFDAPCVSTVYLDKPIKGHTLMQTIARANRVYDDEKENGLIVDYGNVYKQLEEAYSVYGEGDKGNTGDINSPTQTMDELADDLAQAITEVS
;
A
#
# COMPACT_ATOMS: atom_id res chain seq x y z
N VAL A 1 -6.44 31.18 18.14
CA VAL A 1 -6.76 30.11 19.08
C VAL A 1 -7.31 28.95 18.27
N ASN A 2 -6.48 28.01 17.85
CA ASN A 2 -6.90 26.78 17.20
C ASN A 2 -7.72 25.96 18.22
N LYS A 3 -9.02 25.83 17.98
CA LYS A 3 -9.83 24.81 18.63
C LYS A 3 -9.34 23.48 18.06
N GLY A 4 -8.55 22.74 18.84
CA GLY A 4 -8.17 21.37 18.47
C GLY A 4 -9.42 20.56 18.21
N GLU A 5 -9.55 20.02 17.01
CA GLU A 5 -10.56 19.01 16.71
C GLU A 5 -10.36 17.87 17.70
N LYS A 6 -11.43 17.53 18.40
CA LYS A 6 -11.43 16.33 19.26
C LYS A 6 -11.36 15.13 18.31
N LEU A 7 -10.19 14.53 18.21
CA LEU A 7 -9.98 13.26 17.51
C LEU A 7 -10.95 12.22 18.11
N LYS A 8 -11.88 11.76 17.28
CA LYS A 8 -12.88 10.77 17.68
C LYS A 8 -12.29 9.38 17.44
N LEU A 9 -12.26 8.54 18.45
CA LEU A 9 -11.91 7.12 18.27
C LEU A 9 -12.85 6.53 17.21
N THR A 10 -12.29 6.00 16.15
CA THR A 10 -13.02 5.47 14.99
C THR A 10 -13.17 3.96 15.01
N ASN A 11 -12.53 3.28 15.97
CA ASN A 11 -12.63 1.85 16.16
C ASN A 11 -12.92 1.52 17.65
N PRO A 12 -14.12 1.01 18.01
CA PRO A 12 -14.45 0.61 19.38
C PRO A 12 -13.72 -0.66 19.83
N ASP A 13 -13.30 -1.53 18.90
CA ASP A 13 -12.57 -2.77 19.15
C ASP A 13 -11.05 -2.57 19.01
N LEU A 14 -10.57 -1.38 19.36
CA LEU A 14 -9.17 -0.95 19.20
C LEU A 14 -8.16 -1.93 19.82
N ASP A 15 -8.48 -2.50 20.99
CA ASP A 15 -7.55 -3.38 21.69
C ASP A 15 -7.36 -4.71 20.92
N ASP A 16 -8.41 -5.26 20.32
CA ASP A 16 -8.33 -6.47 19.50
C ASP A 16 -7.57 -6.22 18.19
N GLU A 17 -7.83 -5.08 17.53
CA GLU A 17 -7.12 -4.71 16.31
C GLU A 17 -5.64 -4.39 16.57
N MET A 18 -5.35 -3.78 17.71
CA MET A 18 -3.97 -3.52 18.13
C MET A 18 -3.21 -4.81 18.41
N ALA A 19 -3.85 -5.83 19.01
CA ALA A 19 -3.24 -7.13 19.20
C ALA A 19 -2.79 -7.74 17.85
N ASN A 20 -3.62 -7.61 16.81
CA ASN A 20 -3.28 -8.08 15.46
C ASN A 20 -2.14 -7.27 14.79
N ILE A 21 -1.94 -6.00 15.16
CA ILE A 21 -0.84 -5.16 14.68
C ILE A 21 0.46 -5.51 15.40
N ILE A 22 0.34 -5.87 16.69
CA ILE A 22 1.45 -6.14 17.60
C ILE A 22 1.91 -7.60 17.56
N ASP A 23 1.09 -8.51 17.00
CA ASP A 23 1.40 -9.93 16.92
C ASP A 23 2.54 -10.20 15.92
N ASP A 24 3.73 -9.74 16.32
CA ASP A 24 5.01 -10.01 15.70
C ASP A 24 5.78 -10.94 16.64
N GLU A 25 6.02 -12.17 16.20
CA GLU A 25 6.71 -13.21 17.00
C GLU A 25 8.13 -12.80 17.41
N GLU A 26 8.71 -11.79 16.75
CA GLU A 26 10.06 -11.29 17.01
C GLU A 26 10.16 -10.27 18.15
N LEU A 27 9.02 -9.75 18.66
CA LEU A 27 9.02 -8.76 19.72
C LEU A 27 9.04 -9.40 21.12
N ASP A 28 9.94 -8.92 21.97
CA ASP A 28 9.89 -9.24 23.40
C ASP A 28 8.72 -8.51 24.12
N GLU A 29 8.44 -8.93 25.35
CA GLU A 29 7.30 -8.40 26.12
C GLU A 29 7.39 -6.88 26.39
N ASP A 30 8.60 -6.36 26.61
CA ASP A 30 8.83 -4.93 26.81
C ASP A 30 8.65 -4.11 25.52
N GLN A 31 9.08 -4.66 24.41
CA GLN A 31 8.90 -4.06 23.08
C GLN A 31 7.42 -4.04 22.67
N ARG A 32 6.67 -5.14 22.92
CA ARG A 32 5.22 -5.20 22.73
C ARG A 32 4.49 -4.14 23.52
N ASN A 33 4.78 -4.05 24.83
CA ASN A 33 4.16 -3.05 25.71
C ASN A 33 4.44 -1.60 25.28
N LYS A 34 5.67 -1.30 24.81
CA LYS A 34 6.02 0.02 24.28
C LYS A 34 5.28 0.34 22.99
N LEU A 35 5.18 -0.64 22.08
CA LEU A 35 4.46 -0.50 20.82
C LEU A 35 2.97 -0.29 21.06
N GLU A 36 2.36 -1.06 21.94
CA GLU A 36 0.96 -0.93 22.35
C GLU A 36 0.64 0.49 22.87
N ARG A 37 1.45 1.02 23.80
CA ARG A 37 1.28 2.39 24.30
C ARG A 37 1.43 3.44 23.22
N ALA A 38 2.43 3.26 22.33
CA ALA A 38 2.67 4.18 21.22
C ALA A 38 1.51 4.17 20.23
N LEU A 39 0.95 2.99 19.94
CA LEU A 39 -0.19 2.84 19.03
C LEU A 39 -1.46 3.45 19.63
N LYS A 40 -1.79 3.18 20.90
CA LYS A 40 -2.95 3.81 21.58
C LYS A 40 -2.96 5.32 21.46
N THR A 41 -1.78 5.94 21.56
CA THR A 41 -1.65 7.40 21.43
C THR A 41 -1.73 7.87 19.99
N LYS A 42 -1.17 7.12 19.05
CA LYS A 42 -1.03 7.50 17.62
C LYS A 42 -2.22 7.05 16.76
N TYR A 43 -2.95 6.03 17.18
CA TYR A 43 -4.02 5.42 16.39
C TYR A 43 -5.06 6.44 15.87
N PRO A 44 -5.59 7.38 16.68
CA PRO A 44 -6.55 8.36 16.18
C PRO A 44 -5.97 9.27 15.08
N VAL A 45 -4.66 9.54 15.14
CA VAL A 45 -3.97 10.32 14.11
C VAL A 45 -3.77 9.50 12.85
N LEU A 46 -3.31 8.24 12.99
CA LEU A 46 -3.05 7.35 11.87
C LEU A 46 -4.33 7.00 11.10
N THR A 47 -5.47 6.89 11.79
CA THR A 47 -6.77 6.57 11.19
C THR A 47 -7.65 7.79 10.96
N SER A 48 -7.11 9.02 11.10
CA SER A 48 -7.87 10.24 10.86
C SER A 48 -8.31 10.33 9.40
N GLU A 49 -9.54 10.76 9.17
CA GLU A 49 -10.13 10.86 7.83
C GLU A 49 -9.26 11.71 6.88
N HIS A 50 -8.79 12.85 7.36
CA HIS A 50 -7.94 13.75 6.57
C HIS A 50 -6.68 13.05 6.06
N ARG A 51 -5.97 12.31 6.93
CA ARG A 51 -4.76 11.58 6.56
C ARG A 51 -5.08 10.46 5.56
N LEU A 52 -6.09 9.63 5.86
CA LEU A 52 -6.47 8.52 4.99
C LEU A 52 -6.92 8.99 3.61
N ARG A 53 -7.66 10.10 3.52
CA ARG A 53 -8.05 10.71 2.25
C ARG A 53 -6.84 11.23 1.47
N SER A 54 -5.88 11.86 2.15
CA SER A 54 -4.64 12.31 1.50
C SER A 54 -3.85 11.15 0.91
N ILE A 55 -3.71 10.04 1.65
CA ILE A 55 -3.06 8.82 1.17
C ILE A 55 -3.84 8.20 0.01
N ALA A 56 -5.17 8.10 0.11
CA ALA A 56 -6.00 7.53 -0.94
C ALA A 56 -5.90 8.31 -2.25
N LYS A 57 -5.86 9.64 -2.15
CA LYS A 57 -5.66 10.52 -3.31
C LYS A 57 -4.29 10.30 -3.94
N ASP A 58 -3.22 10.41 -3.16
CA ASP A 58 -1.85 10.21 -3.63
C ASP A 58 -1.68 8.83 -4.26
N LEU A 59 -2.10 7.75 -3.57
CA LEU A 59 -2.05 6.39 -4.09
C LEU A 59 -2.77 6.26 -5.42
N THR A 60 -3.96 6.85 -5.57
CA THR A 60 -4.76 6.75 -6.80
C THR A 60 -4.01 7.35 -7.99
N TRP A 61 -3.48 8.58 -7.85
CA TRP A 61 -2.70 9.23 -8.91
C TRP A 61 -1.38 8.51 -9.16
N HIS A 62 -0.62 8.21 -8.12
CA HIS A 62 0.63 7.50 -8.25
C HIS A 62 0.46 6.15 -8.95
N PHE A 63 -0.53 5.34 -8.56
CA PHE A 63 -0.78 4.02 -9.16
C PHE A 63 -1.08 4.09 -10.65
N ASN A 64 -1.82 5.10 -11.09
CA ASN A 64 -2.24 5.25 -12.48
C ASN A 64 -1.20 5.98 -13.35
N GLU A 65 -0.33 6.82 -12.75
CA GLU A 65 0.65 7.64 -13.47
C GLU A 65 2.11 7.12 -13.38
N ARG A 66 2.36 6.07 -12.60
CA ARG A 66 3.72 5.55 -12.33
C ARG A 66 4.49 5.04 -13.54
N GLY A 67 3.89 4.99 -14.73
CA GLY A 67 4.56 4.70 -16.00
C GLY A 67 4.89 3.24 -16.30
N TYR A 68 4.86 2.34 -15.32
CA TYR A 68 5.16 0.91 -15.50
C TYR A 68 3.97 0.00 -15.16
N GLN A 69 4.05 -1.24 -15.63
CA GLN A 69 3.00 -2.24 -15.49
C GLN A 69 3.05 -2.91 -14.10
N GLY A 70 2.11 -3.80 -13.89
CA GLY A 70 2.01 -4.64 -12.69
C GLY A 70 0.93 -4.21 -11.71
N LYS A 71 0.75 -5.04 -10.69
CA LYS A 71 -0.29 -4.87 -9.68
C LYS A 71 0.24 -4.12 -8.47
N GLY A 72 -0.68 -3.52 -7.70
CA GLY A 72 -0.38 -2.82 -6.46
C GLY A 72 -0.98 -3.53 -5.26
N MET A 73 -0.32 -3.37 -4.11
CA MET A 73 -0.83 -3.85 -2.83
C MET A 73 -0.72 -2.73 -1.80
N LEU A 74 -1.85 -2.33 -1.20
CA LEU A 74 -1.86 -1.42 -0.05
C LEU A 74 -1.96 -2.25 1.23
N VAL A 75 -1.00 -2.08 2.12
CA VAL A 75 -1.00 -2.67 3.46
C VAL A 75 -1.56 -1.65 4.43
N ALA A 76 -2.84 -1.80 4.78
CA ALA A 76 -3.54 -0.91 5.70
C ALA A 76 -3.26 -1.27 7.17
N LEU A 77 -3.41 -0.31 8.06
CA LEU A 77 -3.15 -0.45 9.49
C LEU A 77 -3.97 -1.59 10.10
N ASP A 78 -5.28 -1.60 9.86
CA ASP A 78 -6.25 -2.57 10.36
C ASP A 78 -7.39 -2.80 9.35
N LYS A 79 -8.29 -3.74 9.65
CA LYS A 79 -9.42 -4.10 8.77
C LYS A 79 -10.41 -2.93 8.55
N PRO A 80 -10.83 -2.16 9.58
CA PRO A 80 -11.67 -0.98 9.37
C PRO A 80 -10.99 0.07 8.48
N THR A 81 -9.69 0.29 8.65
CA THR A 81 -8.92 1.19 7.78
C THR A 81 -8.86 0.68 6.35
N ALA A 82 -8.69 -0.62 6.13
CA ALA A 82 -8.72 -1.21 4.79
C ALA A 82 -10.05 -0.93 4.05
N VAL A 83 -11.18 -1.07 4.76
CA VAL A 83 -12.51 -0.79 4.18
C VAL A 83 -12.71 0.71 3.92
N ARG A 84 -12.26 1.59 4.83
CA ARG A 84 -12.29 3.05 4.60
C ARG A 84 -11.44 3.45 3.40
N MET A 85 -10.22 2.92 3.32
CA MET A 85 -9.32 3.18 2.19
C MET A 85 -9.92 2.76 0.87
N HIS A 86 -10.62 1.61 0.82
CA HIS A 86 -11.34 1.20 -0.39
C HIS A 86 -12.37 2.26 -0.81
N SER A 87 -13.16 2.78 0.12
CA SER A 87 -14.18 3.80 -0.17
C SER A 87 -13.53 5.10 -0.68
N TYR A 88 -12.48 5.58 -0.02
CA TYR A 88 -11.78 6.80 -0.43
C TYR A 88 -11.04 6.63 -1.77
N ILE A 89 -10.36 5.50 -1.97
CA ILE A 89 -9.70 5.20 -3.25
C ILE A 89 -10.75 5.14 -4.37
N THR A 90 -11.91 4.51 -4.15
CA THR A 90 -12.98 4.45 -5.15
C THR A 90 -13.50 5.84 -5.50
N GLU A 91 -13.68 6.73 -4.51
CA GLU A 91 -14.09 8.12 -4.72
C GLU A 91 -13.06 8.88 -5.58
N TYR A 92 -11.78 8.85 -5.19
CA TYR A 92 -10.71 9.50 -5.95
C TYR A 92 -10.44 8.86 -7.32
N TRP A 93 -10.73 7.57 -7.47
CA TRP A 93 -10.65 6.90 -8.77
C TRP A 93 -11.67 7.46 -9.76
N GLN A 94 -12.88 7.78 -9.30
CA GLN A 94 -13.89 8.44 -10.14
C GLN A 94 -13.49 9.89 -10.48
N GLU A 95 -12.87 10.61 -9.55
CA GLU A 95 -12.29 11.93 -9.84
C GLU A 95 -11.22 11.85 -10.93
N TYR A 96 -10.29 10.88 -10.79
CA TYR A 96 -9.22 10.65 -11.78
C TYR A 96 -9.79 10.31 -13.17
N LEU A 97 -10.77 9.43 -13.26
CA LEU A 97 -11.43 9.10 -14.52
C LEU A 97 -12.14 10.31 -15.14
N THR A 98 -12.73 11.16 -14.32
CA THR A 98 -13.39 12.40 -14.78
C THR A 98 -12.36 13.40 -15.31
N GLU A 99 -11.23 13.55 -14.62
CA GLU A 99 -10.13 14.40 -15.07
C GLU A 99 -9.56 13.92 -16.42
N LEU A 100 -9.33 12.60 -16.58
CA LEU A 100 -8.87 12.05 -17.85
C LEU A 100 -9.86 12.32 -18.98
N LYS A 101 -11.17 12.16 -18.76
CA LYS A 101 -12.18 12.48 -19.77
C LYS A 101 -12.14 13.95 -20.19
N THR A 102 -11.98 14.85 -19.24
CA THR A 102 -11.87 16.28 -19.53
C THR A 102 -10.64 16.54 -20.40
N ARG A 103 -9.47 16.00 -20.03
CA ARG A 103 -8.23 16.15 -20.80
C ARG A 103 -8.32 15.57 -22.21
N ILE A 104 -8.98 14.39 -22.37
CA ILE A 104 -9.22 13.79 -23.69
C ILE A 104 -10.04 14.73 -24.58
N ASN A 105 -11.09 15.34 -24.02
CA ASN A 105 -12.00 16.23 -24.78
C ASN A 105 -11.34 17.59 -25.10
N GLU A 106 -10.38 18.04 -24.31
CA GLU A 106 -9.69 19.32 -24.46
C GLU A 106 -8.39 19.19 -25.28
N SER A 107 -7.89 17.98 -25.51
CA SER A 107 -6.66 17.78 -26.28
C SER A 107 -6.88 18.07 -27.76
N GLU A 108 -6.04 18.95 -28.30
CA GLU A 108 -6.01 19.27 -29.75
C GLU A 108 -5.04 18.32 -30.49
N ASP A 109 -4.21 17.56 -29.79
CA ASP A 109 -3.27 16.58 -30.35
C ASP A 109 -3.91 15.18 -30.34
N GLU A 110 -4.11 14.62 -31.53
CA GLU A 110 -4.69 13.27 -31.69
C GLU A 110 -3.84 12.18 -31.02
N GLN A 111 -2.53 12.32 -31.00
CA GLN A 111 -1.63 11.36 -30.39
C GLN A 111 -1.71 11.41 -28.85
N GLU A 112 -1.76 12.63 -28.28
CA GLU A 112 -1.99 12.82 -26.85
C GLU A 112 -3.38 12.27 -26.44
N ALA A 113 -4.42 12.60 -27.18
CA ALA A 113 -5.77 12.12 -26.93
C ALA A 113 -5.84 10.58 -26.93
N LEU A 114 -5.14 9.92 -27.85
CA LEU A 114 -5.07 8.45 -27.91
C LEU A 114 -4.36 7.87 -26.67
N GLN A 115 -3.27 8.46 -26.23
CA GLN A 115 -2.57 8.03 -25.02
C GLN A 115 -3.43 8.21 -23.76
N LEU A 116 -4.11 9.34 -23.64
CA LEU A 116 -5.04 9.60 -22.55
C LEU A 116 -6.23 8.61 -22.55
N GLN A 117 -6.76 8.26 -23.75
CA GLN A 117 -7.81 7.28 -23.90
C GLN A 117 -7.34 5.89 -23.43
N GLN A 118 -6.14 5.45 -23.78
CA GLN A 118 -5.58 4.18 -23.32
C GLN A 118 -5.42 4.15 -21.78
N LYS A 119 -4.96 5.27 -21.19
CA LYS A 119 -4.89 5.41 -19.73
C LYS A 119 -6.28 5.31 -19.09
N TYR A 120 -7.27 6.00 -19.68
CA TYR A 120 -8.65 5.97 -19.21
C TYR A 120 -9.22 4.54 -19.26
N ASP A 121 -9.09 3.84 -20.38
CA ASP A 121 -9.63 2.49 -20.58
C ASP A 121 -9.02 1.51 -19.57
N LYS A 122 -7.72 1.62 -19.34
CA LYS A 122 -7.00 0.80 -18.36
C LYS A 122 -7.44 1.11 -16.92
N ALA A 123 -7.57 2.38 -16.58
CA ALA A 123 -8.04 2.80 -15.25
C ALA A 123 -9.51 2.41 -15.01
N ALA A 124 -10.37 2.57 -16.04
CA ALA A 124 -11.79 2.23 -15.95
C ALA A 124 -12.05 0.73 -15.77
N GLN A 125 -11.18 -0.13 -16.31
CA GLN A 125 -11.26 -1.59 -16.13
C GLN A 125 -10.65 -2.05 -14.80
N THR A 126 -9.83 -1.23 -14.14
CA THR A 126 -9.14 -1.62 -12.91
C THR A 126 -10.10 -1.84 -11.76
N GLU A 127 -10.03 -3.02 -11.15
CA GLU A 127 -10.76 -3.35 -9.94
C GLU A 127 -9.85 -3.23 -8.72
N VAL A 128 -10.43 -2.67 -7.64
CA VAL A 128 -9.82 -2.59 -6.31
C VAL A 128 -10.58 -3.51 -5.38
N CYS A 129 -9.89 -4.43 -4.68
CA CYS A 129 -10.55 -5.33 -3.74
C CYS A 129 -9.90 -5.27 -2.35
N VAL A 130 -10.74 -5.38 -1.31
CA VAL A 130 -10.30 -5.58 0.08
C VAL A 130 -10.13 -7.07 0.35
N VAL A 131 -8.96 -7.46 0.82
CA VAL A 131 -8.61 -8.84 1.16
C VAL A 131 -8.15 -8.89 2.62
N VAL A 132 -9.08 -9.23 3.50
CA VAL A 132 -8.85 -9.30 4.94
C VAL A 132 -9.45 -10.59 5.52
N SER A 133 -8.85 -11.13 6.59
CA SER A 133 -9.33 -12.35 7.25
C SER A 133 -10.74 -12.16 7.82
N ALA A 134 -11.55 -13.23 7.77
CA ALA A 134 -12.87 -13.24 8.38
C ALA A 134 -12.76 -13.25 9.90
N GLU A 135 -13.78 -12.71 10.56
CA GLU A 135 -13.86 -12.64 12.01
C GLU A 135 -15.30 -12.86 12.47
N GLN A 136 -15.47 -13.33 13.71
CA GLN A 136 -16.81 -13.55 14.28
C GLN A 136 -17.53 -12.21 14.46
N ASN A 137 -18.82 -12.16 14.07
CA ASN A 137 -19.69 -10.97 14.18
C ASN A 137 -19.16 -9.70 13.48
N GLU A 138 -18.27 -9.86 12.49
CA GLU A 138 -17.64 -8.73 11.78
C GLU A 138 -18.66 -7.79 11.14
N VAL A 139 -19.75 -8.31 10.56
CA VAL A 139 -20.79 -7.48 9.91
C VAL A 139 -21.39 -6.48 10.89
N ASP A 140 -21.74 -6.92 12.08
CA ASP A 140 -22.30 -6.05 13.12
C ASP A 140 -21.28 -5.05 13.67
N LYS A 141 -20.02 -5.47 13.83
CA LYS A 141 -18.90 -4.58 14.22
C LYS A 141 -18.71 -3.47 13.19
N PHE A 142 -18.58 -3.83 11.91
CA PHE A 142 -18.37 -2.86 10.83
C PHE A 142 -19.58 -1.94 10.64
N LYS A 143 -20.79 -2.46 10.77
CA LYS A 143 -22.02 -1.65 10.73
C LYS A 143 -22.05 -0.56 11.80
N LYS A 144 -21.59 -0.85 13.04
CA LYS A 144 -21.45 0.15 14.11
C LYS A 144 -20.46 1.26 13.76
N LEU A 145 -19.47 0.97 12.92
CA LEU A 145 -18.49 1.93 12.39
C LEU A 145 -18.97 2.68 11.15
N GLY A 146 -20.19 2.37 10.66
CA GLY A 146 -20.71 2.90 9.40
C GLY A 146 -20.01 2.34 8.16
N LEU A 147 -19.43 1.12 8.24
CA LEU A 147 -18.66 0.48 7.18
C LEU A 147 -19.40 -0.77 6.67
N ASP A 148 -19.23 -1.06 5.37
CA ASP A 148 -19.79 -2.24 4.71
C ASP A 148 -18.70 -3.27 4.42
N ILE A 149 -18.52 -4.23 5.32
CA ILE A 149 -17.65 -5.39 5.09
C ILE A 149 -18.38 -6.49 4.29
N ALA A 150 -19.72 -6.54 4.33
CA ALA A 150 -20.50 -7.62 3.74
C ALA A 150 -20.30 -7.70 2.21
N THR A 151 -20.26 -6.57 1.54
CA THR A 151 -19.99 -6.49 0.09
C THR A 151 -18.61 -7.06 -0.25
N HIS A 152 -17.58 -6.80 0.56
CA HIS A 152 -16.24 -7.35 0.35
C HIS A 152 -16.20 -8.85 0.64
N ARG A 153 -16.92 -9.34 1.67
CA ARG A 153 -17.05 -10.78 1.96
C ARG A 153 -17.72 -11.55 0.84
N LYS A 154 -18.77 -10.97 0.27
CA LYS A 154 -19.45 -11.59 -0.87
C LYS A 154 -18.48 -11.85 -2.01
N LYS A 155 -17.68 -10.84 -2.41
CA LYS A 155 -16.64 -11.01 -3.43
C LYS A 155 -15.64 -12.13 -3.06
N PHE A 156 -15.20 -12.17 -1.81
CA PHE A 156 -14.24 -13.16 -1.32
C PHE A 156 -14.79 -14.60 -1.33
N VAL A 157 -16.10 -14.79 -1.13
CA VAL A 157 -16.75 -16.10 -1.14
C VAL A 157 -17.08 -16.56 -2.57
N GLU A 158 -17.50 -15.63 -3.44
CA GLU A 158 -17.95 -15.94 -4.80
C GLU A 158 -16.81 -16.05 -5.81
N ARG A 159 -15.61 -15.52 -5.47
CA ARG A 159 -14.46 -15.42 -6.39
C ARG A 159 -13.20 -15.95 -5.73
N ASP A 160 -12.31 -16.51 -6.51
CA ASP A 160 -10.95 -16.86 -6.12
C ASP A 160 -10.04 -15.61 -6.31
N LEU A 161 -10.14 -14.68 -5.35
CA LEU A 161 -9.37 -13.42 -5.40
C LEU A 161 -7.86 -13.66 -5.43
N GLU A 162 -7.37 -14.76 -4.86
CA GLU A 162 -5.96 -15.12 -4.90
C GLU A 162 -5.52 -15.44 -6.33
N LYS A 163 -6.26 -16.33 -7.00
CA LYS A 163 -5.98 -16.71 -8.39
C LYS A 163 -6.11 -15.51 -9.33
N GLU A 164 -7.17 -14.72 -9.15
CA GLU A 164 -7.40 -13.52 -9.97
C GLU A 164 -6.31 -12.46 -9.78
N PHE A 165 -5.80 -12.29 -8.57
CA PHE A 165 -4.73 -11.32 -8.33
C PHE A 165 -3.37 -11.81 -8.86
N LYS A 166 -3.14 -13.13 -8.91
CA LYS A 166 -1.93 -13.71 -9.51
C LYS A 166 -1.92 -13.66 -11.04
N ASP A 167 -3.09 -13.58 -11.65
CA ASP A 167 -3.24 -13.42 -13.09
C ASP A 167 -2.98 -11.96 -13.49
N ALA A 168 -1.88 -11.71 -14.22
CA ALA A 168 -1.45 -10.37 -14.60
C ALA A 168 -2.50 -9.61 -15.43
N ASP A 169 -3.24 -10.33 -16.27
CA ASP A 169 -4.22 -9.75 -17.20
C ASP A 169 -5.58 -9.49 -16.54
N ASN A 170 -5.79 -10.02 -15.33
CA ASN A 170 -7.05 -9.85 -14.62
C ASN A 170 -7.23 -8.38 -14.17
N PRO A 171 -8.43 -7.79 -14.35
CA PRO A 171 -8.72 -6.41 -13.95
C PRO A 171 -8.57 -6.10 -12.44
N PHE A 172 -8.52 -7.10 -11.58
CA PHE A 172 -8.17 -6.91 -10.17
C PHE A 172 -6.68 -6.55 -10.04
N ARG A 173 -6.38 -5.25 -10.03
CA ARG A 173 -5.02 -4.72 -10.10
C ARG A 173 -4.52 -4.07 -8.81
N LEU A 174 -5.40 -3.71 -7.88
CA LEU A 174 -5.03 -3.12 -6.59
C LEU A 174 -5.69 -3.89 -5.44
N ALA A 175 -4.89 -4.57 -4.63
CA ALA A 175 -5.34 -5.25 -3.41
C ALA A 175 -5.15 -4.35 -2.19
N ILE A 176 -6.16 -4.27 -1.32
CA ILE A 176 -6.06 -3.62 -0.01
C ILE A 176 -6.07 -4.73 1.03
N VAL A 177 -4.96 -4.90 1.72
CA VAL A 177 -4.75 -5.96 2.72
C VAL A 177 -4.46 -5.35 4.09
N CYS A 178 -4.53 -6.16 5.14
CA CYS A 178 -4.15 -5.76 6.49
C CYS A 178 -3.04 -6.66 7.05
N ALA A 179 -3.27 -7.98 7.07
CA ALA A 179 -2.30 -9.00 7.45
C ALA A 179 -2.24 -10.14 6.42
N MET A 180 -3.39 -10.51 5.85
CA MET A 180 -3.43 -11.50 4.77
C MET A 180 -2.56 -11.07 3.59
N TRP A 181 -1.89 -12.03 2.98
CA TRP A 181 -1.00 -11.86 1.85
C TRP A 181 0.31 -11.10 2.13
N ILE A 182 0.54 -10.64 3.35
CA ILE A 182 1.83 -10.05 3.73
C ILE A 182 2.88 -11.16 3.81
N THR A 183 2.53 -12.31 4.39
CA THR A 183 3.39 -13.50 4.47
C THR A 183 2.77 -14.67 3.70
N GLY A 184 3.61 -15.58 3.20
CA GLY A 184 3.15 -16.82 2.56
C GLY A 184 2.45 -16.70 1.20
N PHE A 185 2.12 -15.50 0.72
CA PHE A 185 1.45 -15.28 -0.55
C PHE A 185 2.47 -14.96 -1.66
N ASP A 186 2.43 -15.68 -2.77
CA ASP A 186 3.31 -15.46 -3.92
C ASP A 186 2.55 -14.84 -5.09
N ALA A 187 2.89 -13.59 -5.43
CA ALA A 187 2.35 -12.87 -6.56
C ALA A 187 3.46 -12.06 -7.26
N PRO A 188 4.19 -12.66 -8.20
CA PRO A 188 5.28 -11.97 -8.93
C PRO A 188 4.82 -10.72 -9.67
N CYS A 189 3.56 -10.67 -10.10
CA CYS A 189 2.96 -9.52 -10.79
C CYS A 189 2.80 -8.27 -9.92
N VAL A 190 3.05 -8.34 -8.59
CA VAL A 190 3.05 -7.16 -7.71
C VAL A 190 4.29 -6.34 -7.96
N SER A 191 4.12 -5.14 -8.49
CA SER A 191 5.20 -4.20 -8.79
C SER A 191 5.31 -3.05 -7.80
N THR A 192 4.24 -2.76 -7.05
CA THR A 192 4.24 -1.69 -6.05
C THR A 192 3.55 -2.13 -4.78
N VAL A 193 4.21 -1.88 -3.66
CA VAL A 193 3.63 -2.05 -2.31
C VAL A 193 3.56 -0.70 -1.63
N TYR A 194 2.35 -0.32 -1.19
CA TYR A 194 2.08 0.87 -0.41
C TYR A 194 1.94 0.47 1.05
N LEU A 195 2.80 1.00 1.90
CA LEU A 195 2.84 0.66 3.32
C LEU A 195 2.18 1.75 4.15
N ASP A 196 1.02 1.48 4.71
CA ASP A 196 0.33 2.33 5.71
C ASP A 196 0.19 1.60 7.05
N LYS A 197 1.17 0.78 7.38
CA LYS A 197 1.23 0.00 8.61
C LYS A 197 2.67 -0.03 9.12
N PRO A 198 2.92 0.17 10.44
CA PRO A 198 4.24 -0.03 11.01
C PRO A 198 4.57 -1.53 11.05
N ILE A 199 5.26 -2.01 10.03
CA ILE A 199 5.79 -3.38 9.96
C ILE A 199 7.28 -3.34 10.24
N LYS A 200 7.81 -4.38 10.92
CA LYS A 200 9.22 -4.47 11.34
C LYS A 200 9.82 -5.81 10.99
N GLY A 201 11.15 -5.90 11.15
CA GLY A 201 11.91 -7.14 11.12
C GLY A 201 11.63 -8.01 9.90
N HIS A 202 11.45 -9.29 10.13
CA HIS A 202 11.27 -10.30 9.10
C HIS A 202 10.04 -10.05 8.20
N THR A 203 8.94 -9.58 8.76
CA THR A 203 7.72 -9.27 8.01
C THR A 203 7.96 -8.15 7.00
N LEU A 204 8.69 -7.10 7.39
CA LEU A 204 9.07 -6.01 6.47
C LEU A 204 9.96 -6.54 5.34
N MET A 205 10.99 -7.32 5.68
CA MET A 205 11.90 -7.92 4.69
C MET A 205 11.16 -8.83 3.71
N GLN A 206 10.21 -9.64 4.18
CA GLN A 206 9.37 -10.47 3.31
C GLN A 206 8.48 -9.64 2.39
N THR A 207 7.96 -8.52 2.88
CA THR A 207 7.12 -7.61 2.08
C THR A 207 7.95 -6.96 0.96
N ILE A 208 9.16 -6.52 1.28
CA ILE A 208 10.10 -5.94 0.31
C ILE A 208 10.53 -6.97 -0.73
N ALA A 209 10.97 -8.15 -0.29
CA ALA A 209 11.39 -9.22 -1.18
C ALA A 209 10.28 -9.63 -2.18
N ARG A 210 9.02 -9.46 -1.78
CA ARG A 210 7.86 -9.72 -2.62
C ARG A 210 7.73 -8.72 -3.75
N ALA A 211 7.88 -7.41 -3.46
CA ALA A 211 7.86 -6.37 -4.47
C ALA A 211 9.03 -6.53 -5.46
N ASN A 212 10.20 -6.96 -4.98
CA ASN A 212 11.44 -7.10 -5.76
C ASN A 212 11.54 -8.39 -6.59
N ARG A 213 10.50 -9.22 -6.67
CA ARG A 213 10.54 -10.39 -7.55
C ARG A 213 10.53 -9.94 -9.01
N VAL A 214 11.49 -10.45 -9.77
CA VAL A 214 11.52 -10.31 -11.23
C VAL A 214 10.32 -11.07 -11.80
N TYR A 215 9.56 -10.45 -12.67
CA TYR A 215 8.36 -11.04 -13.27
C TYR A 215 8.49 -11.16 -14.80
N ASP A 216 9.04 -10.14 -15.45
CA ASP A 216 9.30 -10.06 -16.88
C ASP A 216 10.52 -9.19 -17.15
N ASP A 217 10.85 -9.01 -18.43
CA ASP A 217 12.01 -8.21 -18.86
C ASP A 217 11.85 -6.69 -18.55
N GLU A 218 10.62 -6.24 -18.23
CA GLU A 218 10.33 -4.83 -17.91
C GLU A 218 10.37 -4.56 -16.40
N LYS A 219 10.26 -5.60 -15.56
CA LYS A 219 10.26 -5.47 -14.11
C LYS A 219 11.59 -5.91 -13.51
N GLU A 220 12.54 -5.01 -13.46
CA GLU A 220 13.83 -5.22 -12.79
C GLU A 220 13.73 -5.11 -11.28
N ASN A 221 12.90 -4.18 -10.76
CA ASN A 221 12.74 -3.89 -9.35
C ASN A 221 11.27 -3.65 -8.98
N GLY A 222 10.96 -3.77 -7.69
CA GLY A 222 9.68 -3.37 -7.13
C GLY A 222 9.77 -2.02 -6.43
N LEU A 223 8.67 -1.28 -6.41
CA LEU A 223 8.57 -0.01 -5.71
C LEU A 223 7.86 -0.19 -4.37
N ILE A 224 8.41 0.44 -3.34
CA ILE A 224 7.75 0.58 -2.03
C ILE A 224 7.47 2.05 -1.77
N VAL A 225 6.20 2.36 -1.54
CA VAL A 225 5.75 3.69 -1.15
C VAL A 225 5.39 3.64 0.33
N ASP A 226 6.11 4.39 1.15
CA ASP A 226 5.98 4.33 2.60
C ASP A 226 5.16 5.51 3.16
N TYR A 227 3.92 5.25 3.53
CA TYR A 227 3.06 6.18 4.25
C TYR A 227 3.14 6.01 5.79
N GLY A 228 3.63 4.84 6.25
CA GLY A 228 3.70 4.45 7.65
C GLY A 228 4.97 4.92 8.36
N ASN A 229 5.90 5.59 7.64
CA ASN A 229 7.22 5.96 8.14
C ASN A 229 8.05 4.75 8.60
N VAL A 230 8.00 3.68 7.80
CA VAL A 230 8.68 2.40 8.05
C VAL A 230 10.16 2.47 7.64
N TYR A 231 10.54 3.46 6.81
CA TYR A 231 11.89 3.62 6.26
C TYR A 231 12.99 3.60 7.33
N LYS A 232 12.82 4.34 8.44
CA LYS A 232 13.80 4.33 9.54
C LYS A 232 13.97 2.94 10.17
N GLN A 233 12.90 2.16 10.22
CA GLN A 233 12.92 0.80 10.75
C GLN A 233 13.59 -0.17 9.78
N LEU A 234 13.53 0.13 8.49
CA LEU A 234 14.25 -0.59 7.44
C LEU A 234 15.76 -0.37 7.56
N GLU A 235 16.21 0.87 7.72
CA GLU A 235 17.63 1.17 7.94
C GLU A 235 18.17 0.47 9.18
N GLU A 236 17.41 0.48 10.28
CA GLU A 236 17.77 -0.22 11.52
C GLU A 236 17.85 -1.74 11.29
N ALA A 237 16.91 -2.34 10.55
CA ALA A 237 16.91 -3.76 10.23
C ALA A 237 18.13 -4.15 9.36
N TYR A 238 18.42 -3.37 8.31
CA TYR A 238 19.58 -3.61 7.46
C TYR A 238 20.90 -3.49 8.20
N SER A 239 21.04 -2.53 9.12
CA SER A 239 22.26 -2.40 9.94
C SER A 239 22.52 -3.64 10.80
N VAL A 240 21.47 -4.25 11.34
CA VAL A 240 21.56 -5.47 12.16
C VAL A 240 21.91 -6.70 11.31
N TYR A 241 21.30 -6.83 10.12
CA TYR A 241 21.57 -7.96 9.22
C TYR A 241 22.93 -7.83 8.49
N GLY A 242 23.35 -6.60 8.17
CA GLY A 242 24.63 -6.32 7.54
C GLY A 242 25.83 -6.52 8.47
N GLU A 243 25.66 -6.38 9.78
CA GLU A 243 26.73 -6.65 10.77
C GLU A 243 26.94 -8.16 11.05
N GLY A 244 25.95 -9.00 10.75
CA GLY A 244 26.00 -10.44 10.99
C GLY A 244 26.90 -11.24 10.03
N ASP A 245 27.21 -10.71 8.85
CA ASP A 245 27.97 -11.42 7.81
C ASP A 245 29.32 -10.73 7.50
N LYS A 246 30.15 -10.60 8.52
CA LYS A 246 31.54 -10.09 8.38
C LYS A 246 32.49 -11.07 7.62
N GLY A 247 31.96 -12.07 6.90
CA GLY A 247 32.70 -13.08 6.18
C GLY A 247 32.83 -12.87 4.68
N ASN A 248 32.07 -12.01 4.07
CA ASN A 248 32.13 -11.77 2.62
C ASN A 248 31.76 -10.34 2.27
N THR A 249 32.75 -9.45 2.33
CA THR A 249 32.59 -8.03 1.98
C THR A 249 32.45 -7.85 0.47
N GLY A 250 31.26 -8.13 -0.07
CA GLY A 250 30.78 -7.42 -1.23
C GLY A 250 30.03 -6.17 -0.73
N ASP A 251 30.35 -5.02 -1.27
CA ASP A 251 29.64 -3.75 -1.04
C ASP A 251 28.13 -3.98 -1.17
N ILE A 252 27.44 -4.16 -0.04
CA ILE A 252 25.98 -4.17 -0.03
C ILE A 252 25.60 -2.68 -0.04
N ASN A 253 25.50 -2.13 -1.24
CA ASN A 253 24.87 -0.81 -1.42
C ASN A 253 23.47 -0.85 -0.78
N SER A 254 23.14 0.17 -0.02
CA SER A 254 21.77 0.32 0.51
C SER A 254 20.79 0.05 -0.61
N PRO A 255 19.80 -0.85 -0.44
CA PRO A 255 18.83 -1.16 -1.50
C PRO A 255 17.83 -0.03 -1.73
N THR A 256 18.01 1.09 -1.04
CA THR A 256 17.16 2.28 -1.12
C THR A 256 17.99 3.46 -1.59
N GLN A 257 17.52 4.12 -2.64
CA GLN A 257 18.04 5.41 -3.09
C GLN A 257 17.29 6.54 -2.39
N THR A 258 18.02 7.56 -1.97
CA THR A 258 17.41 8.80 -1.48
C THR A 258 16.83 9.61 -2.65
N MET A 259 15.94 10.56 -2.36
CA MET A 259 15.41 11.47 -3.39
C MET A 259 16.52 12.28 -4.07
N ASP A 260 17.60 12.61 -3.33
CA ASP A 260 18.74 13.35 -3.88
C ASP A 260 19.54 12.47 -4.83
N GLU A 261 19.79 11.20 -4.48
CA GLU A 261 20.46 10.24 -5.37
C GLU A 261 19.63 9.97 -6.64
N LEU A 262 18.31 9.82 -6.53
CA LEU A 262 17.41 9.66 -7.67
C LEU A 262 17.39 10.91 -8.57
N ALA A 263 17.48 12.11 -7.98
CA ALA A 263 17.57 13.36 -8.74
C ALA A 263 18.89 13.49 -9.47
N ASP A 264 19.99 13.06 -8.87
CA ASP A 264 21.32 13.04 -9.49
C ASP A 264 21.39 12.02 -10.63
N ASP A 265 20.86 10.80 -10.43
CA ASP A 265 20.77 9.77 -11.47
C ASP A 265 19.93 10.25 -12.66
N LEU A 266 18.80 10.92 -12.41
CA LEU A 266 17.96 11.51 -13.44
C LEU A 266 18.70 12.61 -14.22
N ALA A 267 19.42 13.49 -13.51
CA ALA A 267 20.22 14.55 -14.14
C ALA A 267 21.34 13.98 -15.02
N GLN A 268 21.98 12.90 -14.57
CA GLN A 268 22.99 12.19 -15.35
C GLN A 268 22.39 11.53 -16.59
N ALA A 269 21.28 10.82 -16.47
CA ALA A 269 20.59 10.18 -17.59
C ALA A 269 20.15 11.21 -18.65
N ILE A 270 19.66 12.39 -18.26
CA ILE A 270 19.32 13.48 -19.17
C ILE A 270 20.56 13.97 -19.93
N THR A 271 21.72 14.03 -19.26
CA THR A 271 22.97 14.49 -19.86
C THR A 271 23.53 13.48 -20.87
N GLU A 272 23.34 12.19 -20.64
CA GLU A 272 23.80 11.12 -21.54
C GLU A 272 22.96 10.98 -22.80
N VAL A 273 21.73 11.48 -22.82
CA VAL A 273 20.80 11.44 -23.98
C VAL A 273 20.83 12.73 -24.81
N SER A 274 21.50 13.78 -24.35
CA SER A 274 21.63 15.08 -25.01
C SER A 274 22.91 15.17 -25.82
#